data_39a14c7753a6d511167cf6705a43d23f
#
_entry.id   39a14c7753a6d511167cf6705a43d23f
#
_cell.length_a   1.000
_cell.length_b   1.000
_cell.length_c   1.000
_cell.angle_alpha   90.00
_cell.angle_beta   90.00
_cell.angle_gamma   90.00
#
_symmetry.space_group_name_H-M   'P 1'
#
loop_
_entity.id
_entity.type
_entity.pdbx_description
1 polymer ?
#
loop_
_entity_poly.entity_id
_entity_poly.type
_entity_poly.pdbx_seq_one_letter_code
_entity_poly.pdbx_strand_id
1 'polypeptide(L)'
;LFSPDKKDLKKPHVIKKIYDPACGTGGMLSVAKDYILENINKEADIFLYGQELNSVTYAMAKSDMLIKGDNPDLIRGGEKDHSKASTLANDQFFAEVFDYGLSNPPYGVDWKKDKDAVEREASRGYAGRFGAGTPRISDGQLLFLQHLISKMKPEKDGGSRIAIVHN
;
A
#
# COMPACT_ATOMS: atom_id res chain seq x y z
N LEU A 1 -4.70 6.19 -11.85
CA LEU A 1 -5.20 5.19 -10.91
C LEU A 1 -6.68 4.87 -11.16
N PHE A 2 -7.57 5.86 -11.17
CA PHE A 2 -9.00 5.65 -11.36
C PHE A 2 -9.36 5.36 -12.83
N SER A 3 -10.47 4.65 -13.08
CA SER A 3 -10.92 4.39 -14.44
C SER A 3 -11.31 5.69 -15.15
N PRO A 4 -11.16 5.79 -16.49
CA PRO A 4 -11.51 6.99 -17.24
C PRO A 4 -12.98 7.39 -17.05
N ASP A 5 -13.89 6.42 -16.97
CA ASP A 5 -15.32 6.63 -16.76
C ASP A 5 -15.72 6.71 -15.27
N LYS A 6 -14.80 6.36 -14.36
CA LYS A 6 -14.98 6.41 -12.90
C LYS A 6 -16.25 5.69 -12.39
N LYS A 7 -16.77 4.72 -13.14
CA LYS A 7 -18.03 4.02 -12.81
C LYS A 7 -18.00 3.33 -11.46
N ASP A 8 -16.84 2.81 -11.08
CA ASP A 8 -16.59 2.12 -9.82
C ASP A 8 -16.64 3.04 -8.58
N LEU A 9 -16.62 4.36 -8.80
CA LEU A 9 -16.66 5.38 -7.75
C LEU A 9 -17.96 6.20 -7.74
N LYS A 10 -18.76 6.18 -8.81
CA LYS A 10 -19.94 7.04 -8.95
C LYS A 10 -21.20 6.55 -8.20
N LYS A 11 -21.19 5.35 -7.63
CA LYS A 11 -22.31 4.82 -6.88
C LYS A 11 -22.46 5.56 -5.55
N PRO A 12 -23.68 5.93 -5.11
CA PRO A 12 -23.90 6.51 -3.78
C PRO A 12 -23.34 5.57 -2.70
N HIS A 13 -22.72 6.15 -1.67
CA HIS A 13 -22.18 5.44 -0.50
C HIS A 13 -21.24 4.25 -0.86
N VAL A 14 -20.51 4.38 -1.98
CA VAL A 14 -19.53 3.37 -2.36
C VAL A 14 -18.39 3.33 -1.35
N ILE A 15 -18.06 2.13 -0.89
CA ILE A 15 -16.92 1.91 0.02
C ILE A 15 -15.70 1.50 -0.80
N LYS A 16 -14.58 2.18 -0.59
CA LYS A 16 -13.30 1.88 -1.25
C LYS A 16 -12.13 1.90 -0.27
N LYS A 17 -11.22 0.96 -0.45
CA LYS A 17 -9.97 0.85 0.30
C LYS A 17 -8.79 1.25 -0.59
N ILE A 18 -8.00 2.22 -0.14
CA ILE A 18 -6.75 2.67 -0.80
C ILE A 18 -5.58 2.25 0.09
N TYR A 19 -4.56 1.67 -0.52
CA TYR A 19 -3.39 1.16 0.20
C TYR A 19 -2.07 1.67 -0.36
N ASP A 20 -1.16 2.07 0.54
CA ASP A 20 0.24 2.39 0.24
C ASP A 20 1.19 1.58 1.16
N PRO A 21 1.99 0.65 0.60
CA PRO A 21 2.92 -0.18 1.37
C PRO A 21 4.19 0.55 1.85
N ALA A 22 4.40 1.80 1.43
CA ALA A 22 5.51 2.66 1.85
C ALA A 22 5.01 4.10 1.98
N CYS A 23 4.00 4.29 2.86
CA CYS A 23 3.14 5.48 2.83
C CYS A 23 3.83 6.78 3.29
N GLY A 24 5.04 6.70 3.86
CA GLY A 24 5.71 7.89 4.39
C GLY A 24 4.83 8.62 5.40
N THR A 25 4.60 9.89 5.17
CA THR A 25 3.70 10.74 5.98
C THR A 25 2.22 10.61 5.60
N GLY A 26 1.87 9.72 4.65
CA GLY A 26 0.49 9.51 4.22
C GLY A 26 -0.03 10.49 3.15
N GLY A 27 0.83 11.38 2.64
CA GLY A 27 0.42 12.44 1.71
C GLY A 27 -0.28 11.94 0.44
N MET A 28 0.23 10.86 -0.19
CA MET A 28 -0.39 10.29 -1.38
C MET A 28 -1.77 9.71 -1.09
N LEU A 29 -1.95 9.08 0.06
CA LEU A 29 -3.23 8.53 0.52
C LEU A 29 -4.27 9.66 0.69
N SER A 30 -3.89 10.73 1.38
CA SER A 30 -4.75 11.89 1.61
C SER A 30 -5.16 12.55 0.30
N VAL A 31 -4.21 12.84 -0.59
CA VAL A 31 -4.50 13.46 -1.90
C VAL A 31 -5.42 12.57 -2.75
N ALA A 32 -5.24 11.26 -2.72
CA ALA A 32 -6.11 10.34 -3.45
C ALA A 32 -7.55 10.35 -2.93
N LYS A 33 -7.75 10.39 -1.60
CA LYS A 33 -9.07 10.53 -0.98
C LYS A 33 -9.72 11.85 -1.32
N ASP A 34 -9.00 12.96 -1.11
CA ASP A 34 -9.50 14.31 -1.37
C ASP A 34 -9.93 14.44 -2.84
N TYR A 35 -9.12 13.93 -3.77
CA TYR A 35 -9.47 13.92 -5.19
C TYR A 35 -10.78 13.19 -5.49
N ILE A 36 -11.03 12.04 -4.84
CA ILE A 36 -12.28 11.29 -5.01
C ILE A 36 -13.44 12.10 -4.49
N LEU A 37 -13.35 12.62 -3.27
CA LEU A 37 -14.44 13.33 -2.60
C LEU A 37 -14.79 14.65 -3.27
N GLU A 38 -13.78 15.39 -3.75
CA GLU A 38 -14.00 16.70 -4.37
C GLU A 38 -14.40 16.59 -5.85
N ASN A 39 -13.85 15.62 -6.60
CA ASN A 39 -13.96 15.61 -8.06
C ASN A 39 -14.77 14.45 -8.64
N ILE A 40 -15.13 13.44 -7.83
CA ILE A 40 -15.81 12.26 -8.35
C ILE A 40 -17.10 11.96 -7.58
N ASN A 41 -17.01 11.79 -6.26
CA ASN A 41 -18.15 11.40 -5.44
C ASN A 41 -17.95 11.80 -3.98
N LYS A 42 -18.63 12.87 -3.55
CA LYS A 42 -18.57 13.38 -2.18
C LYS A 42 -19.21 12.44 -1.13
N GLU A 43 -20.00 11.47 -1.58
CA GLU A 43 -20.71 10.50 -0.72
C GLU A 43 -19.96 9.16 -0.62
N ALA A 44 -18.74 9.07 -1.19
CA ALA A 44 -17.93 7.87 -1.11
C ALA A 44 -17.28 7.72 0.27
N ASP A 45 -17.33 6.51 0.81
CA ASP A 45 -16.62 6.12 2.04
C ASP A 45 -15.25 5.57 1.68
N ILE A 46 -14.20 6.36 1.91
CA ILE A 46 -12.82 6.03 1.53
C ILE A 46 -12.01 5.70 2.77
N PHE A 47 -11.50 4.48 2.82
CA PHE A 47 -10.61 4.00 3.89
C PHE A 47 -9.16 3.98 3.41
N LEU A 48 -8.29 4.66 4.15
CA LEU A 48 -6.87 4.79 3.84
C LEU A 48 -6.06 3.80 4.68
N TYR A 49 -5.31 2.93 4.02
CA TYR A 49 -4.42 1.95 4.62
C TYR A 49 -2.98 2.27 4.26
N GLY A 50 -2.09 2.24 5.22
CA GLY A 50 -0.68 2.47 4.97
C GLY A 50 0.21 1.61 5.84
N GLN A 51 1.38 1.25 5.31
CA GLN A 51 2.45 0.68 6.11
C GLN A 51 3.71 1.54 5.94
N GLU A 52 4.38 1.85 7.06
CA GLU A 52 5.57 2.71 7.07
C GLU A 52 6.65 2.13 8.00
N LEU A 53 7.86 2.02 7.49
CA LEU A 53 9.00 1.48 8.22
C LEU A 53 9.55 2.47 9.25
N ASN A 54 9.68 3.75 8.87
CA ASN A 54 10.30 4.76 9.72
C ASN A 54 9.33 5.24 10.80
N SER A 55 9.74 5.16 12.07
CA SER A 55 8.89 5.50 13.21
C SER A 55 8.46 6.97 13.26
N VAL A 56 9.28 7.89 12.74
CA VAL A 56 8.96 9.32 12.73
C VAL A 56 7.91 9.62 11.67
N THR A 57 8.12 9.16 10.43
CA THR A 57 7.14 9.35 9.34
C THR A 57 5.85 8.59 9.61
N TYR A 58 5.92 7.41 10.23
CA TYR A 58 4.75 6.68 10.73
C TYR A 58 3.93 7.51 11.73
N ALA A 59 4.59 8.12 12.74
CA ALA A 59 3.90 8.96 13.70
C ALA A 59 3.27 10.20 13.05
N MET A 60 3.95 10.80 12.06
CA MET A 60 3.41 11.91 11.27
C MET A 60 2.17 11.48 10.48
N ALA A 61 2.22 10.31 9.81
CA ALA A 61 1.08 9.77 9.08
C ALA A 61 -0.14 9.53 9.98
N LYS A 62 0.06 8.93 11.15
CA LYS A 62 -1.03 8.73 12.13
C LYS A 62 -1.62 10.05 12.60
N SER A 63 -0.77 11.04 12.86
CA SER A 63 -1.23 12.38 13.29
C SER A 63 -2.03 13.07 12.19
N ASP A 64 -1.60 12.99 10.93
CA ASP A 64 -2.33 13.56 9.79
C ASP A 64 -3.70 12.90 9.61
N MET A 65 -3.77 11.55 9.69
CA MET A 65 -5.04 10.83 9.64
C MET A 65 -5.99 11.30 10.76
N LEU A 66 -5.49 11.41 11.99
CA LEU A 66 -6.30 11.86 13.12
C LEU A 66 -6.83 13.28 12.93
N ILE A 67 -6.01 14.21 12.47
CA ILE A 67 -6.40 15.61 12.20
C ILE A 67 -7.47 15.69 11.11
N LYS A 68 -7.40 14.83 10.09
CA LYS A 68 -8.35 14.77 8.98
C LYS A 68 -9.62 13.96 9.28
N GLY A 69 -9.73 13.37 10.47
CA GLY A 69 -10.87 12.55 10.87
C GLY A 69 -10.85 11.14 10.25
N ASP A 70 -9.71 10.71 9.74
CA ASP A 70 -9.48 9.35 9.27
C ASP A 70 -9.08 8.42 10.42
N ASN A 71 -9.17 7.11 10.20
CA ASN A 71 -8.81 6.12 11.21
C ASN A 71 -7.28 5.91 11.26
N PRO A 72 -6.58 6.40 12.30
CA PRO A 72 -5.13 6.26 12.39
C PRO A 72 -4.66 4.81 12.61
N ASP A 73 -5.53 3.89 13.02
CA ASP A 73 -5.17 2.48 13.24
C ASP A 73 -5.03 1.68 11.93
N LEU A 74 -5.44 2.28 10.83
CA LEU A 74 -5.19 1.75 9.48
C LEU A 74 -3.80 2.14 8.94
N ILE A 75 -3.02 2.93 9.68
CA ILE A 75 -1.60 3.13 9.43
C ILE A 75 -0.82 2.25 10.40
N ARG A 76 -0.02 1.33 9.86
CA ARG A 76 0.74 0.33 10.61
C ARG A 76 2.24 0.44 10.34
N GLY A 77 3.05 -0.17 11.19
CA GLY A 77 4.51 -0.10 11.12
C GLY A 77 5.11 0.76 12.23
N GLY A 78 6.23 1.41 11.96
CA GLY A 78 6.91 2.29 12.90
C GLY A 78 7.57 1.63 14.10
N GLU A 79 7.57 0.30 14.19
CA GLU A 79 8.23 -0.43 15.25
C GLU A 79 9.75 -0.26 15.16
N LYS A 80 10.44 -0.30 16.32
CA LYS A 80 11.91 -0.24 16.38
C LYS A 80 12.56 -1.46 15.72
N ASP A 81 11.89 -2.59 15.74
CA ASP A 81 12.32 -3.81 15.08
C ASP A 81 11.99 -3.75 13.58
N HIS A 82 13.02 -3.63 12.76
CA HIS A 82 12.89 -3.56 11.30
C HIS A 82 12.04 -4.70 10.74
N SER A 83 12.26 -5.92 11.20
CA SER A 83 11.55 -7.11 10.70
C SER A 83 10.05 -7.09 10.98
N LYS A 84 9.60 -6.29 11.94
CA LYS A 84 8.18 -6.10 12.26
C LYS A 84 7.56 -4.94 11.49
N ALA A 85 8.32 -3.86 11.30
CA ALA A 85 7.84 -2.65 10.64
C ALA A 85 7.88 -2.75 9.11
N SER A 86 8.87 -3.45 8.56
CA SER A 86 9.08 -3.52 7.12
C SER A 86 7.96 -4.27 6.39
N THR A 87 7.36 -3.65 5.41
CA THR A 87 6.39 -4.28 4.51
C THR A 87 6.95 -5.52 3.80
N LEU A 88 8.23 -5.49 3.44
CA LEU A 88 8.87 -6.60 2.74
C LEU A 88 9.05 -7.82 3.66
N ALA A 89 9.40 -7.59 4.93
CA ALA A 89 9.58 -8.67 5.92
C ALA A 89 8.26 -9.10 6.57
N ASN A 90 7.32 -8.18 6.77
CA ASN A 90 6.11 -8.39 7.54
C ASN A 90 4.93 -7.59 6.96
N ASP A 91 4.10 -8.26 6.19
CA ASP A 91 2.85 -7.69 5.71
C ASP A 91 1.83 -7.60 6.85
N GLN A 92 1.68 -6.42 7.42
CA GLN A 92 0.73 -6.20 8.52
C GLN A 92 -0.74 -6.21 8.08
N PHE A 93 -1.00 -6.27 6.79
CA PHE A 93 -2.33 -6.39 6.19
C PHE A 93 -2.52 -7.71 5.42
N PHE A 94 -1.87 -8.80 5.85
CA PHE A 94 -1.77 -10.06 5.09
C PHE A 94 -3.14 -10.60 4.62
N ALA A 95 -4.21 -10.41 5.41
CA ALA A 95 -5.58 -10.88 5.10
C ALA A 95 -6.40 -9.85 4.29
N GLU A 96 -5.87 -8.65 4.05
CA GLU A 96 -6.59 -7.57 3.36
C GLU A 96 -6.29 -7.56 1.87
N VAL A 97 -7.31 -7.17 1.10
CA VAL A 97 -7.21 -6.80 -0.30
C VAL A 97 -7.81 -5.42 -0.52
N PHE A 98 -7.35 -4.70 -1.51
CA PHE A 98 -7.64 -3.28 -1.68
C PHE A 98 -8.21 -2.97 -3.07
N ASP A 99 -9.03 -1.94 -3.17
CA ASP A 99 -9.57 -1.46 -4.45
C ASP A 99 -8.51 -0.72 -5.26
N TYR A 100 -7.70 0.07 -4.56
CA TYR A 100 -6.62 0.85 -5.16
C TYR A 100 -5.34 0.68 -4.36
N GLY A 101 -4.23 0.38 -5.07
CA GLY A 101 -2.89 0.43 -4.53
C GLY A 101 -2.13 1.59 -5.16
N LEU A 102 -1.43 2.37 -4.36
CA LEU A 102 -0.53 3.40 -4.85
C LEU A 102 0.74 3.41 -4.02
N SER A 103 1.87 3.71 -4.63
CA SER A 103 3.12 3.81 -3.88
C SER A 103 4.17 4.61 -4.63
N ASN A 104 4.97 5.32 -3.85
CA ASN A 104 6.24 5.88 -4.26
C ASN A 104 7.33 5.26 -3.35
N PRO A 105 7.75 4.01 -3.64
CA PRO A 105 8.70 3.31 -2.78
C PRO A 105 10.09 3.95 -2.82
N PRO A 106 10.94 3.71 -1.81
CA PRO A 106 12.28 4.28 -1.79
C PRO A 106 13.13 3.76 -2.96
N TYR A 107 13.83 4.68 -3.63
CA TYR A 107 14.72 4.38 -4.76
C TYR A 107 16.13 4.06 -4.29
N GLY A 108 16.78 3.09 -4.93
CA GLY A 108 18.18 2.74 -4.68
C GLY A 108 18.46 2.29 -3.25
N VAL A 109 17.46 1.85 -2.53
CA VAL A 109 17.60 1.31 -1.17
C VAL A 109 17.73 -0.19 -1.25
N ASP A 110 18.80 -0.72 -0.61
CA ASP A 110 18.99 -2.16 -0.51
C ASP A 110 17.96 -2.81 0.44
N TRP A 111 17.59 -4.05 0.12
CA TRP A 111 16.68 -4.85 0.91
C TRP A 111 17.38 -5.99 1.68
N LYS A 112 18.69 -5.80 2.00
CA LYS A 112 19.49 -6.80 2.72
C LYS A 112 18.86 -7.24 4.04
N LYS A 113 18.27 -6.29 4.77
CA LYS A 113 17.64 -6.58 6.07
C LYS A 113 16.38 -7.44 5.94
N ASP A 114 15.74 -7.42 4.78
CA ASP A 114 14.51 -8.16 4.49
C ASP A 114 14.78 -9.47 3.74
N LYS A 115 16.06 -9.73 3.35
CA LYS A 115 16.45 -10.79 2.42
C LYS A 115 15.88 -12.15 2.80
N ASP A 116 16.10 -12.60 4.03
CA ASP A 116 15.67 -13.92 4.48
C ASP A 116 14.14 -14.08 4.44
N ALA A 117 13.40 -13.02 4.74
CA ALA A 117 11.93 -13.02 4.67
C ALA A 117 11.45 -13.06 3.21
N VAL A 118 12.03 -12.23 2.35
CA VAL A 118 11.71 -12.15 0.92
C VAL A 118 12.04 -13.48 0.21
N GLU A 119 13.23 -14.03 0.41
CA GLU A 119 13.65 -15.31 -0.20
C GLU A 119 12.78 -16.48 0.27
N ARG A 120 12.38 -16.50 1.54
CA ARG A 120 11.46 -17.50 2.09
C ARG A 120 10.08 -17.45 1.43
N GLU A 121 9.57 -16.26 1.14
CA GLU A 121 8.31 -16.12 0.40
C GLU A 121 8.49 -16.43 -1.10
N ALA A 122 9.58 -16.00 -1.72
CA ALA A 122 9.90 -16.30 -3.10
C ALA A 122 10.01 -17.82 -3.35
N SER A 123 10.56 -18.58 -2.40
CA SER A 123 10.65 -20.05 -2.50
C SER A 123 9.30 -20.77 -2.53
N ARG A 124 8.21 -20.10 -2.16
CA ARG A 124 6.84 -20.63 -2.26
C ARG A 124 6.22 -20.46 -3.66
N GLY A 125 6.98 -19.89 -4.60
CA GLY A 125 6.44 -19.55 -5.91
C GLY A 125 5.25 -18.61 -5.81
N TYR A 126 4.24 -18.83 -6.63
CA TYR A 126 3.04 -17.97 -6.66
C TYR A 126 2.14 -18.07 -5.41
N ALA A 127 2.45 -18.93 -4.45
CA ALA A 127 1.81 -18.90 -3.13
C ALA A 127 2.41 -17.85 -2.17
N GLY A 128 3.57 -17.27 -2.53
CA GLY A 128 4.19 -16.16 -1.83
C GLY A 128 4.08 -14.85 -2.62
N ARG A 129 4.32 -13.73 -1.97
CA ARG A 129 4.26 -12.40 -2.61
C ARG A 129 5.31 -12.20 -3.72
N PHE A 130 6.47 -12.85 -3.60
CA PHE A 130 7.65 -12.61 -4.42
C PHE A 130 7.98 -13.78 -5.38
N GLY A 131 6.97 -14.54 -5.75
CA GLY A 131 7.12 -15.73 -6.61
C GLY A 131 7.54 -15.46 -8.05
N ALA A 132 7.42 -14.23 -8.53
CA ALA A 132 7.91 -13.84 -9.85
C ALA A 132 9.44 -13.66 -9.90
N GLY A 133 10.11 -13.77 -8.75
CA GLY A 133 11.55 -13.62 -8.60
C GLY A 133 11.97 -12.39 -7.81
N THR A 134 13.21 -12.40 -7.36
CA THR A 134 13.79 -11.31 -6.56
C THR A 134 14.70 -10.43 -7.40
N PRO A 135 14.61 -9.09 -7.28
CA PRO A 135 15.52 -8.19 -7.96
C PRO A 135 16.93 -8.21 -7.32
N ARG A 136 17.88 -7.49 -7.93
CA ARG A 136 19.18 -7.27 -7.31
C ARG A 136 19.04 -6.68 -5.90
N ILE A 137 19.91 -7.08 -4.98
CA ILE A 137 19.83 -6.69 -3.56
C ILE A 137 19.90 -5.17 -3.35
N SER A 138 20.55 -4.45 -4.24
CA SER A 138 20.72 -2.99 -4.15
C SER A 138 19.50 -2.18 -4.53
N ASP A 139 18.40 -2.82 -4.98
CA ASP A 139 17.20 -2.12 -5.42
C ASP A 139 15.95 -2.96 -5.20
N GLY A 140 15.14 -2.58 -4.22
CA GLY A 140 13.93 -3.29 -3.79
C GLY A 140 12.64 -2.85 -4.47
N GLN A 141 12.65 -1.91 -5.43
CA GLN A 141 11.43 -1.33 -6.00
C GLN A 141 10.44 -2.38 -6.55
N LEU A 142 10.95 -3.39 -7.28
CA LEU A 142 10.10 -4.46 -7.83
C LEU A 142 9.44 -5.34 -6.76
N LEU A 143 9.98 -5.41 -5.56
CA LEU A 143 9.34 -6.12 -4.44
C LEU A 143 8.06 -5.40 -3.99
N PHE A 144 8.07 -4.05 -3.98
CA PHE A 144 6.86 -3.27 -3.68
C PHE A 144 5.78 -3.44 -4.76
N LEU A 145 6.16 -3.53 -6.04
CA LEU A 145 5.22 -3.85 -7.11
C LEU A 145 4.59 -5.23 -6.92
N GLN A 146 5.41 -6.26 -6.68
CA GLN A 146 4.90 -7.62 -6.42
C GLN A 146 4.01 -7.66 -5.18
N HIS A 147 4.39 -6.94 -4.12
CA HIS A 147 3.56 -6.82 -2.94
C HIS A 147 2.19 -6.18 -3.26
N LEU A 148 2.15 -5.06 -3.98
CA LEU A 148 0.88 -4.44 -4.40
C LEU A 148 0.02 -5.38 -5.25
N ILE A 149 0.64 -6.13 -6.19
CA ILE A 149 -0.08 -7.12 -7.00
C ILE A 149 -0.72 -8.19 -6.10
N SER A 150 -0.01 -8.67 -5.08
CA SER A 150 -0.53 -9.67 -4.14
C SER A 150 -1.72 -9.18 -3.32
N LYS A 151 -1.93 -7.85 -3.25
CA LYS A 151 -3.02 -7.18 -2.53
C LYS A 151 -4.22 -6.83 -3.40
N MET A 152 -4.20 -7.20 -4.67
CA MET A 152 -5.32 -6.95 -5.56
C MET A 152 -6.50 -7.89 -5.29
N LYS A 153 -7.70 -7.36 -5.39
CA LYS A 153 -8.94 -8.15 -5.41
C LYS A 153 -9.00 -8.99 -6.69
N PRO A 154 -9.53 -10.19 -6.64
CA PRO A 154 -9.88 -10.94 -7.84
C PRO A 154 -10.85 -10.17 -8.74
N GLU A 155 -10.78 -10.40 -10.04
CA GLU A 155 -11.65 -9.72 -11.02
C GLU A 155 -13.15 -9.94 -10.73
N LYS A 156 -13.53 -11.14 -10.28
CA LYS A 156 -14.91 -11.48 -9.86
C LYS A 156 -15.43 -10.60 -8.72
N ASP A 157 -14.55 -10.04 -7.89
CA ASP A 157 -14.86 -9.18 -6.76
C ASP A 157 -14.68 -7.67 -7.11
N GLY A 158 -14.65 -7.37 -8.41
CA GLY A 158 -14.52 -6.01 -8.96
C GLY A 158 -13.10 -5.63 -9.36
N GLY A 159 -12.12 -6.49 -9.08
CA GLY A 159 -10.71 -6.22 -9.40
C GLY A 159 -10.12 -5.05 -8.61
N SER A 160 -8.88 -4.71 -8.96
CA SER A 160 -8.16 -3.58 -8.36
C SER A 160 -7.33 -2.83 -9.39
N ARG A 161 -6.88 -1.65 -9.04
CA ARG A 161 -5.89 -0.90 -9.82
C ARG A 161 -4.75 -0.46 -8.94
N ILE A 162 -3.56 -0.53 -9.50
CA ILE A 162 -2.35 -0.09 -8.84
C ILE A 162 -1.64 0.97 -9.67
N ALA A 163 -1.01 1.91 -8.99
CA ALA A 163 -0.11 2.89 -9.56
C ALA A 163 1.13 2.98 -8.69
N ILE A 164 2.29 2.79 -9.28
CA ILE A 164 3.57 2.84 -8.58
C ILE A 164 4.53 3.70 -9.37
N VAL A 165 5.28 4.55 -8.67
CA VAL A 165 6.35 5.34 -9.28
C VAL A 165 7.62 4.53 -9.26
N HIS A 166 8.24 4.36 -10.43
CA HIS A 166 9.54 3.73 -10.60
C HIS A 166 10.57 4.71 -11.17
N ASN A 167 11.82 4.53 -10.78
CA ASN A 167 12.95 5.25 -11.36
C ASN A 167 13.49 4.49 -12.59
#